data_1d0cb1e07ea0c949c2d5d01898f1a63f
#
_entry.id   1d0cb1e07ea0c949c2d5d01898f1a63f
#
_cell.length_a   1.000
_cell.length_b   1.000
_cell.length_c   1.000
_cell.angle_alpha   90.00
_cell.angle_beta   90.00
_cell.angle_gamma   90.00
#
_symmetry.space_group_name_H-M   'P 1'
#
loop_
_entity.id
_entity.type
_entity.pdbx_description
1 polymer ?
#
loop_
_entity_poly.entity_id
_entity_poly.type
_entity_poly.pdbx_seq_one_letter_code
_entity_poly.pdbx_strand_id
1 'polypeptide(L)'
;MNQLRIVVENAWEDRSQLENRVTQSAIREVVDMLDRGTLRVAEPTENGWIVNQWIKKAVVLYFPIQKMETIECGPFEYHDKIPLKTGYKSKGIRVVPNAVARHGAYISKGVIMMPSYINIGAYVGEGTMVDTWATVGSCAQIGKNVHLSGGVGIGGVLEPLQAAPVIIEDNSFIGSRCIVVEGVHVESEAVLGANVVLTASTKIIDVTGDQPVQYKGRVPARSVVIPGSYAKEFPAGTFNVPCALIIGQRKESTNKKTSLNDALREYNVAV
;
A
#
# COMPACT_ATOMS: atom_id res chain seq x y z
N MET A 1 2.68 -7.98 -24.13
CA MET A 1 3.50 -7.80 -22.90
C MET A 1 4.96 -7.54 -23.21
N ASN A 2 5.72 -8.46 -23.85
CA ASN A 2 7.14 -8.25 -24.12
C ASN A 2 7.43 -6.99 -24.95
N GLN A 3 6.61 -6.66 -25.95
CA GLN A 3 6.79 -5.46 -26.77
C GLN A 3 6.62 -4.16 -25.99
N LEU A 4 5.60 -4.08 -25.12
CA LEU A 4 5.39 -2.90 -24.24
C LEU A 4 6.58 -2.72 -23.29
N ARG A 5 7.07 -3.80 -22.71
CA ARG A 5 8.25 -3.78 -21.84
C ARG A 5 9.47 -3.21 -22.57
N ILE A 6 9.77 -3.71 -23.77
CA ILE A 6 10.91 -3.23 -24.56
C ILE A 6 10.80 -1.72 -24.84
N VAL A 7 9.61 -1.23 -25.23
CA VAL A 7 9.40 0.19 -25.50
C VAL A 7 9.60 1.04 -24.23
N VAL A 8 9.07 0.59 -23.09
CA VAL A 8 9.23 1.27 -21.79
C VAL A 8 10.70 1.29 -21.36
N GLU A 9 11.40 0.16 -21.47
CA GLU A 9 12.82 0.07 -21.10
C GLU A 9 13.69 0.99 -21.99
N ASN A 10 13.44 1.01 -23.30
CA ASN A 10 14.15 1.91 -24.22
C ASN A 10 13.88 3.39 -23.88
N ALA A 11 12.63 3.77 -23.62
CA ALA A 11 12.28 5.13 -23.22
C ALA A 11 12.83 5.50 -21.83
N TRP A 12 13.08 4.52 -20.98
CA TRP A 12 13.74 4.73 -19.70
C TRP A 12 15.20 5.10 -19.87
N GLU A 13 15.93 4.40 -20.76
CA GLU A 13 17.34 4.66 -21.04
C GLU A 13 17.54 5.92 -21.90
N ASP A 14 16.61 6.20 -22.82
CA ASP A 14 16.64 7.39 -23.72
C ASP A 14 15.32 8.16 -23.64
N ARG A 15 15.30 9.23 -22.84
CA ARG A 15 14.12 10.08 -22.62
C ARG A 15 13.67 10.85 -23.85
N SER A 16 14.51 11.01 -24.88
CA SER A 16 14.11 11.67 -26.14
C SER A 16 12.99 10.89 -26.85
N GLN A 17 12.89 9.57 -26.62
CA GLN A 17 11.82 8.74 -27.15
C GLN A 17 10.43 9.10 -26.61
N LEU A 18 10.32 9.87 -25.54
CA LEU A 18 9.04 10.38 -25.03
C LEU A 18 8.36 11.38 -26.00
N GLU A 19 9.06 11.92 -26.98
CA GLU A 19 8.49 12.73 -28.04
C GLU A 19 7.74 11.88 -29.08
N ASN A 20 8.05 10.58 -29.17
CA ASN A 20 7.43 9.67 -30.11
C ASN A 20 6.03 9.24 -29.64
N ARG A 21 5.03 9.45 -30.51
CA ARG A 21 3.63 9.07 -30.22
C ARG A 21 3.43 7.57 -29.95
N VAL A 22 4.20 6.69 -30.58
CA VAL A 22 4.10 5.25 -30.37
C VAL A 22 4.59 4.90 -28.95
N THR A 23 5.69 5.50 -28.52
CA THR A 23 6.22 5.36 -27.15
C THR A 23 5.22 5.88 -26.11
N GLN A 24 4.66 7.07 -26.33
CA GLN A 24 3.63 7.63 -25.44
C GLN A 24 2.39 6.73 -25.36
N SER A 25 1.94 6.18 -26.50
CA SER A 25 0.80 5.25 -26.53
C SER A 25 1.09 3.97 -25.75
N ALA A 26 2.29 3.41 -25.88
CA ALA A 26 2.70 2.22 -25.14
C ALA A 26 2.74 2.46 -23.62
N ILE A 27 3.25 3.62 -23.19
CA ILE A 27 3.28 3.99 -21.77
C ILE A 27 1.85 4.15 -21.23
N ARG A 28 0.95 4.83 -21.98
CA ARG A 28 -0.46 4.97 -21.60
C ARG A 28 -1.14 3.60 -21.49
N GLU A 29 -0.91 2.69 -22.45
CA GLU A 29 -1.47 1.33 -22.41
C GLU A 29 -1.04 0.57 -21.15
N VAL A 30 0.22 0.69 -20.71
CA VAL A 30 0.68 0.07 -19.45
C VAL A 30 -0.11 0.63 -18.26
N VAL A 31 -0.31 1.95 -18.20
CA VAL A 31 -1.08 2.58 -17.11
C VAL A 31 -2.55 2.19 -17.17
N ASP A 32 -3.14 2.08 -18.36
CA ASP A 32 -4.50 1.56 -18.56
C ASP A 32 -4.64 0.10 -18.12
N MET A 33 -3.62 -0.73 -18.36
CA MET A 33 -3.59 -2.11 -17.90
C MET A 33 -3.50 -2.19 -16.37
N LEU A 34 -2.74 -1.28 -15.73
CA LEU A 34 -2.74 -1.12 -14.28
C LEU A 34 -4.12 -0.72 -13.76
N ASP A 35 -4.78 0.26 -14.40
CA ASP A 35 -6.12 0.73 -14.03
C ASP A 35 -7.17 -0.38 -14.09
N ARG A 36 -7.04 -1.28 -15.08
CA ARG A 36 -7.91 -2.46 -15.26
C ARG A 36 -7.51 -3.65 -14.37
N GLY A 37 -6.35 -3.62 -13.72
CA GLY A 37 -5.83 -4.72 -12.91
C GLY A 37 -5.31 -5.93 -13.71
N THR A 38 -5.11 -5.77 -15.01
CA THR A 38 -4.52 -6.81 -15.89
C THR A 38 -2.98 -6.83 -15.82
N LEU A 39 -2.39 -5.80 -15.20
CA LEU A 39 -1.00 -5.71 -14.79
C LEU A 39 -0.92 -5.31 -13.32
N ARG A 40 0.15 -5.74 -12.66
CA ARG A 40 0.47 -5.34 -11.28
C ARG A 40 1.92 -4.97 -11.16
N VAL A 41 2.22 -3.96 -10.34
CA VAL A 41 3.59 -3.55 -10.00
C VAL A 41 4.32 -4.65 -9.23
N ALA A 42 3.62 -5.35 -8.35
CA ALA A 42 4.10 -6.59 -7.76
C ALA A 42 2.96 -7.60 -7.67
N GLU A 43 3.28 -8.87 -7.83
CA GLU A 43 2.31 -9.95 -7.84
C GLU A 43 2.80 -11.15 -7.01
N PRO A 44 1.88 -11.85 -6.31
CA PRO A 44 2.23 -13.02 -5.53
C PRO A 44 2.55 -14.19 -6.46
N THR A 45 3.53 -15.00 -6.06
CA THR A 45 3.89 -16.27 -6.68
C THR A 45 4.05 -17.34 -5.61
N GLU A 46 4.24 -18.60 -6.01
CA GLU A 46 4.52 -19.69 -5.08
C GLU A 46 5.78 -19.46 -4.22
N ASN A 47 6.73 -18.69 -4.73
CA ASN A 47 8.00 -18.39 -4.06
C ASN A 47 8.06 -16.99 -3.42
N GLY A 48 6.90 -16.36 -3.17
CA GLY A 48 6.81 -15.01 -2.63
C GLY A 48 6.37 -13.99 -3.68
N TRP A 49 6.79 -12.74 -3.55
CA TRP A 49 6.36 -11.66 -4.42
C TRP A 49 7.41 -11.31 -5.47
N ILE A 50 6.96 -11.12 -6.71
CA ILE A 50 7.81 -10.63 -7.82
C ILE A 50 7.47 -9.16 -8.07
N VAL A 51 8.51 -8.30 -8.11
CA VAL A 51 8.37 -6.88 -8.43
C VAL A 51 8.68 -6.64 -9.91
N ASN A 52 7.71 -6.10 -10.64
CA ASN A 52 7.80 -5.75 -12.04
C ASN A 52 8.38 -4.33 -12.22
N GLN A 53 9.69 -4.18 -12.09
CA GLN A 53 10.36 -2.87 -12.12
C GLN A 53 10.04 -2.06 -13.39
N TRP A 54 9.92 -2.71 -14.55
CA TRP A 54 9.61 -2.05 -15.82
C TRP A 54 8.24 -1.34 -15.78
N ILE A 55 7.30 -1.85 -14.99
CA ILE A 55 5.98 -1.21 -14.80
C ILE A 55 6.14 0.06 -13.96
N LYS A 56 6.98 0.06 -12.93
CA LYS A 56 7.30 1.29 -12.18
C LYS A 56 7.94 2.33 -13.09
N LYS A 57 8.86 1.91 -13.98
CA LYS A 57 9.43 2.79 -15.02
C LYS A 57 8.32 3.42 -15.87
N ALA A 58 7.34 2.64 -16.33
CA ALA A 58 6.22 3.15 -17.10
C ALA A 58 5.39 4.17 -16.31
N VAL A 59 5.14 3.94 -15.02
CA VAL A 59 4.44 4.91 -14.15
C VAL A 59 5.23 6.21 -14.05
N VAL A 60 6.55 6.16 -13.85
CA VAL A 60 7.40 7.37 -13.80
C VAL A 60 7.38 8.10 -15.15
N LEU A 61 7.49 7.35 -16.25
CA LEU A 61 7.46 7.91 -17.62
C LEU A 61 6.10 8.50 -18.02
N TYR A 62 5.04 8.10 -17.35
CA TYR A 62 3.70 8.61 -17.60
C TYR A 62 3.56 10.09 -17.23
N PHE A 63 4.22 10.54 -16.15
CA PHE A 63 4.12 11.93 -15.69
C PHE A 63 4.60 12.98 -16.73
N PRO A 64 5.79 12.85 -17.35
CA PRO A 64 6.26 13.85 -18.32
C PRO A 64 5.45 13.89 -19.62
N ILE A 65 4.78 12.80 -20.01
CA ILE A 65 3.96 12.77 -21.24
C ILE A 65 2.53 13.27 -21.05
N GLN A 66 2.13 13.57 -19.83
CA GLN A 66 0.83 14.15 -19.52
C GLN A 66 0.91 15.66 -19.33
N LYS A 67 -0.18 16.34 -19.72
CA LYS A 67 -0.33 17.80 -19.55
C LYS A 67 -1.09 18.10 -18.28
N MET A 68 -0.83 19.26 -17.71
CA MET A 68 -1.65 19.81 -16.63
C MET A 68 -3.03 20.18 -17.18
N GLU A 69 -4.06 19.75 -16.48
CA GLU A 69 -5.46 20.04 -16.81
C GLU A 69 -6.21 20.49 -15.55
N THR A 70 -7.11 21.46 -15.74
CA THR A 70 -8.00 21.89 -14.67
C THR A 70 -9.28 21.07 -14.72
N ILE A 71 -9.67 20.51 -13.58
CA ILE A 71 -10.89 19.71 -13.41
C ILE A 71 -11.82 20.47 -12.46
N GLU A 72 -12.92 20.99 -12.98
CA GLU A 72 -13.99 21.60 -12.19
C GLU A 72 -14.93 20.52 -11.68
N CYS A 73 -15.20 20.51 -10.37
CA CYS A 73 -16.08 19.53 -9.73
C CYS A 73 -16.97 20.22 -8.71
N GLY A 74 -18.03 20.84 -9.17
CA GLY A 74 -18.94 21.65 -8.35
C GLY A 74 -18.18 22.80 -7.66
N PRO A 75 -18.14 22.84 -6.31
CA PRO A 75 -17.42 23.89 -5.58
C PRO A 75 -15.89 23.64 -5.50
N PHE A 76 -15.40 22.52 -6.02
CA PHE A 76 -13.99 22.14 -5.97
C PHE A 76 -13.32 22.31 -7.35
N GLU A 77 -12.07 22.69 -7.34
CA GLU A 77 -11.19 22.70 -8.52
C GLU A 77 -9.92 21.91 -8.23
N TYR A 78 -9.49 21.13 -9.21
CA TYR A 78 -8.22 20.42 -9.19
C TYR A 78 -7.40 20.83 -10.40
N HIS A 79 -6.08 20.86 -10.26
CA HIS A 79 -5.16 21.13 -11.36
C HIS A 79 -4.02 20.12 -11.33
N ASP A 80 -4.13 19.07 -12.12
CA ASP A 80 -3.18 17.95 -12.14
C ASP A 80 -3.02 17.38 -13.56
N LYS A 81 -1.98 16.60 -13.74
CA LYS A 81 -1.71 15.91 -15.00
C LYS A 81 -2.21 14.46 -15.02
N ILE A 82 -2.52 13.88 -13.86
CA ILE A 82 -3.00 12.50 -13.77
C ILE A 82 -4.53 12.54 -13.65
N PRO A 83 -5.27 11.97 -14.62
CA PRO A 83 -6.73 11.91 -14.53
C PRO A 83 -7.21 11.19 -13.27
N LEU A 84 -8.39 11.54 -12.81
CA LEU A 84 -9.04 10.81 -11.72
C LEU A 84 -9.67 9.52 -12.26
N LYS A 85 -9.69 8.49 -11.42
CA LYS A 85 -10.43 7.26 -11.69
C LYS A 85 -11.93 7.53 -11.69
N THR A 86 -12.65 6.93 -12.62
CA THR A 86 -14.09 7.09 -12.81
C THR A 86 -14.79 5.73 -13.00
N GLY A 87 -16.12 5.76 -13.17
CA GLY A 87 -16.89 4.55 -13.46
C GLY A 87 -17.07 3.62 -12.25
N TYR A 88 -17.07 4.13 -11.05
CA TYR A 88 -17.14 3.34 -9.81
C TYR A 88 -18.39 2.45 -9.74
N LYS A 89 -19.56 2.96 -10.17
CA LYS A 89 -20.82 2.21 -10.17
C LYS A 89 -20.72 0.93 -11.00
N SER A 90 -20.21 1.03 -12.22
CA SER A 90 -20.08 -0.14 -13.12
C SER A 90 -19.02 -1.13 -12.66
N LYS A 91 -18.07 -0.70 -11.83
CA LYS A 91 -17.02 -1.52 -11.23
C LYS A 91 -17.42 -2.12 -9.88
N GLY A 92 -18.62 -1.80 -9.37
CA GLY A 92 -19.10 -2.31 -8.08
C GLY A 92 -18.32 -1.76 -6.88
N ILE A 93 -17.80 -0.54 -6.96
CA ILE A 93 -17.01 0.14 -5.93
C ILE A 93 -17.88 1.19 -5.24
N ARG A 94 -17.92 1.19 -3.90
CA ARG A 94 -18.56 2.26 -3.13
C ARG A 94 -17.54 3.34 -2.80
N VAL A 95 -17.86 4.58 -3.17
CA VAL A 95 -16.98 5.74 -2.95
C VAL A 95 -17.76 6.82 -2.22
N VAL A 96 -17.32 7.19 -1.03
CA VAL A 96 -17.90 8.27 -0.23
C VAL A 96 -17.30 9.60 -0.71
N PRO A 97 -18.09 10.68 -0.81
CA PRO A 97 -17.60 11.98 -1.25
C PRO A 97 -16.35 12.44 -0.53
N ASN A 98 -15.46 13.06 -1.30
CA ASN A 98 -14.09 13.46 -1.04
C ASN A 98 -13.06 12.31 -1.09
N ALA A 99 -13.48 11.05 -1.31
CA ALA A 99 -12.50 10.02 -1.67
C ALA A 99 -12.00 10.24 -3.10
N VAL A 100 -10.69 10.10 -3.31
CA VAL A 100 -10.03 10.30 -4.60
C VAL A 100 -9.15 9.09 -4.92
N ALA A 101 -9.27 8.57 -6.14
CA ALA A 101 -8.29 7.67 -6.73
C ALA A 101 -7.79 8.23 -8.05
N ARG A 102 -6.48 8.13 -8.30
CA ARG A 102 -5.89 8.46 -9.59
C ARG A 102 -6.09 7.33 -10.60
N HIS A 103 -6.23 7.68 -11.86
CA HIS A 103 -6.13 6.73 -12.97
C HIS A 103 -4.82 5.93 -12.89
N GLY A 104 -4.87 4.64 -13.25
CA GLY A 104 -3.75 3.71 -13.06
C GLY A 104 -3.72 3.04 -11.68
N ALA A 105 -4.64 3.36 -10.78
CA ALA A 105 -4.88 2.58 -9.57
C ALA A 105 -5.96 1.52 -9.83
N TYR A 106 -5.70 0.25 -9.55
CA TYR A 106 -6.72 -0.79 -9.59
C TYR A 106 -7.47 -0.88 -8.27
N ILE A 107 -8.79 -0.86 -8.35
CA ILE A 107 -9.68 -1.02 -7.20
C ILE A 107 -10.71 -2.07 -7.57
N SER A 108 -10.72 -3.17 -6.83
CA SER A 108 -11.59 -4.31 -7.10
C SER A 108 -13.03 -4.04 -6.70
N LYS A 109 -13.96 -4.87 -7.20
CA LYS A 109 -15.37 -4.86 -6.79
C LYS A 109 -15.48 -5.07 -5.28
N GLY A 110 -16.54 -4.52 -4.67
CA GLY A 110 -16.80 -4.65 -3.24
C GLY A 110 -15.91 -3.80 -2.34
N VAL A 111 -14.92 -3.08 -2.89
CA VAL A 111 -14.12 -2.13 -2.12
C VAL A 111 -14.98 -0.95 -1.70
N ILE A 112 -14.77 -0.51 -0.46
CA ILE A 112 -15.37 0.70 0.11
C ILE A 112 -14.25 1.72 0.32
N MET A 113 -14.36 2.87 -0.32
CA MET A 113 -13.53 4.03 -0.07
C MET A 113 -14.33 5.04 0.75
N MET A 114 -14.00 5.19 2.03
CA MET A 114 -14.37 6.38 2.80
C MET A 114 -13.57 7.58 2.27
N PRO A 115 -13.77 8.81 2.74
CA PRO A 115 -12.94 9.95 2.33
C PRO A 115 -11.45 9.62 2.48
N SER A 116 -10.80 9.24 1.40
CA SER A 116 -9.48 8.60 1.38
C SER A 116 -8.79 8.86 0.04
N TYR A 117 -7.51 8.47 -0.07
CA TYR A 117 -6.73 8.68 -1.28
C TYR A 117 -6.01 7.41 -1.74
N ILE A 118 -6.13 7.09 -3.03
CA ILE A 118 -5.42 5.96 -3.67
C ILE A 118 -4.63 6.48 -4.87
N ASN A 119 -3.32 6.28 -4.86
CA ASN A 119 -2.42 6.79 -5.87
C ASN A 119 -2.20 5.81 -7.03
N ILE A 120 -1.68 6.33 -8.16
CA ILE A 120 -1.35 5.58 -9.37
C ILE A 120 -0.46 4.35 -9.09
N GLY A 121 -0.70 3.25 -9.79
CA GLY A 121 0.03 1.99 -9.64
C GLY A 121 -0.38 1.15 -8.44
N ALA A 122 -1.19 1.70 -7.52
CA ALA A 122 -1.71 0.95 -6.39
C ALA A 122 -2.70 -0.16 -6.84
N TYR A 123 -2.73 -1.24 -6.10
CA TYR A 123 -3.69 -2.34 -6.25
C TYR A 123 -4.46 -2.53 -4.95
N VAL A 124 -5.79 -2.53 -5.01
CA VAL A 124 -6.65 -2.77 -3.84
C VAL A 124 -7.59 -3.92 -4.15
N GLY A 125 -7.44 -5.01 -3.39
CA GLY A 125 -8.16 -6.26 -3.54
C GLY A 125 -9.62 -6.19 -3.10
N GLU A 126 -10.39 -7.19 -3.52
CA GLU A 126 -11.83 -7.33 -3.30
C GLU A 126 -12.21 -7.26 -1.81
N GLY A 127 -13.32 -6.60 -1.49
CA GLY A 127 -13.87 -6.52 -0.13
C GLY A 127 -13.07 -5.66 0.85
N THR A 128 -11.98 -5.03 0.41
CA THR A 128 -11.15 -4.16 1.26
C THR A 128 -11.86 -2.85 1.56
N MET A 129 -11.68 -2.36 2.80
CA MET A 129 -12.08 -1.03 3.21
C MET A 129 -10.86 -0.10 3.34
N VAL A 130 -10.91 1.02 2.64
CA VAL A 130 -9.98 2.15 2.82
C VAL A 130 -10.74 3.22 3.58
N ASP A 131 -10.51 3.27 4.90
CA ASP A 131 -11.32 4.09 5.81
C ASP A 131 -10.90 5.56 5.79
N THR A 132 -11.59 6.38 6.58
CA THR A 132 -11.52 7.85 6.59
C THR A 132 -10.10 8.34 6.79
N TRP A 133 -9.64 9.17 5.85
CA TRP A 133 -8.29 9.76 5.77
C TRP A 133 -7.15 8.74 5.65
N ALA A 134 -7.45 7.48 5.34
CA ALA A 134 -6.41 6.54 4.95
C ALA A 134 -5.87 6.86 3.56
N THR A 135 -4.58 6.58 3.36
CA THR A 135 -3.91 6.76 2.07
C THR A 135 -3.26 5.46 1.61
N VAL A 136 -3.38 5.17 0.31
CA VAL A 136 -2.66 4.09 -0.36
C VAL A 136 -1.70 4.73 -1.36
N GLY A 137 -0.43 4.69 -1.05
CA GLY A 137 0.64 5.31 -1.83
C GLY A 137 0.87 4.63 -3.18
N SER A 138 1.65 5.29 -4.04
CA SER A 138 1.97 4.80 -5.38
C SER A 138 2.52 3.38 -5.34
N CYS A 139 1.99 2.52 -6.19
CA CYS A 139 2.44 1.14 -6.36
C CYS A 139 2.21 0.20 -5.18
N ALA A 140 1.63 0.65 -4.06
CA ALA A 140 1.32 -0.22 -2.92
C ALA A 140 0.33 -1.33 -3.31
N GLN A 141 0.50 -2.51 -2.74
CA GLN A 141 -0.28 -3.70 -3.03
C GLN A 141 -1.09 -4.10 -1.80
N ILE A 142 -2.40 -3.91 -1.86
CA ILE A 142 -3.34 -4.26 -0.78
C ILE A 142 -4.14 -5.47 -1.21
N GLY A 143 -4.15 -6.49 -0.39
CA GLY A 143 -4.87 -7.75 -0.59
C GLY A 143 -6.38 -7.62 -0.49
N LYS A 144 -7.05 -8.78 -0.40
CA LYS A 144 -8.51 -8.89 -0.24
C LYS A 144 -8.90 -8.78 1.22
N ASN A 145 -10.12 -8.27 1.48
CA ASN A 145 -10.71 -8.19 2.81
C ASN A 145 -9.78 -7.52 3.84
N VAL A 146 -8.93 -6.60 3.40
CA VAL A 146 -8.08 -5.81 4.28
C VAL A 146 -8.88 -4.64 4.84
N HIS A 147 -8.65 -4.31 6.11
CA HIS A 147 -9.18 -3.09 6.70
C HIS A 147 -8.03 -2.12 6.96
N LEU A 148 -7.99 -1.03 6.21
CA LEU A 148 -7.12 0.11 6.48
C LEU A 148 -7.93 1.12 7.30
N SER A 149 -7.73 1.15 8.62
CA SER A 149 -8.51 2.01 9.53
C SER A 149 -8.21 3.49 9.34
N GLY A 150 -8.97 4.33 10.04
CA GLY A 150 -8.89 5.77 9.89
C GLY A 150 -7.49 6.35 10.05
N GLY A 151 -7.06 7.15 9.09
CA GLY A 151 -5.76 7.81 9.08
C GLY A 151 -4.54 6.91 8.85
N VAL A 152 -4.73 5.68 8.39
CA VAL A 152 -3.63 4.78 7.99
C VAL A 152 -2.87 5.38 6.83
N GLY A 153 -1.53 5.41 6.94
CA GLY A 153 -0.62 5.82 5.88
C GLY A 153 0.14 4.64 5.29
N ILE A 154 -0.30 4.16 4.12
CA ILE A 154 0.48 3.20 3.33
C ILE A 154 1.36 3.98 2.37
N GLY A 155 2.69 3.85 2.53
CA GLY A 155 3.65 4.59 1.74
C GLY A 155 3.71 4.17 0.28
N GLY A 156 3.98 5.12 -0.58
CA GLY A 156 4.30 4.88 -1.97
C GLY A 156 5.79 4.62 -2.15
N VAL A 157 6.14 3.62 -2.95
CA VAL A 157 7.51 3.31 -3.33
C VAL A 157 7.61 3.33 -4.86
N LEU A 158 7.62 4.52 -5.42
CA LEU A 158 7.82 4.72 -6.85
C LEU A 158 9.31 4.77 -7.19
N GLU A 159 10.08 5.47 -6.39
CA GLU A 159 11.54 5.56 -6.48
C GLU A 159 12.16 5.26 -5.10
N PRO A 160 13.30 4.54 -5.07
CA PRO A 160 14.01 3.97 -6.20
C PRO A 160 13.28 2.75 -6.80
N LEU A 161 13.47 2.52 -8.11
CA LEU A 161 12.72 1.50 -8.86
C LEU A 161 12.88 0.08 -8.33
N GLN A 162 14.09 -0.26 -7.86
CA GLN A 162 14.41 -1.59 -7.33
C GLN A 162 13.78 -1.86 -5.96
N ALA A 163 13.36 -0.82 -5.23
CA ALA A 163 12.71 -1.01 -3.94
C ALA A 163 11.34 -1.71 -4.11
N ALA A 164 11.08 -2.69 -3.27
CA ALA A 164 9.77 -3.34 -3.24
C ALA A 164 8.69 -2.34 -2.85
N PRO A 165 7.48 -2.42 -3.42
CA PRO A 165 6.35 -1.66 -2.92
C PRO A 165 5.95 -2.16 -1.53
N VAL A 166 5.20 -1.34 -0.79
CA VAL A 166 4.52 -1.83 0.42
C VAL A 166 3.48 -2.87 0.02
N ILE A 167 3.47 -3.99 0.74
CA ILE A 167 2.56 -5.11 0.52
C ILE A 167 1.81 -5.37 1.81
N ILE A 168 0.48 -5.34 1.74
CA ILE A 168 -0.42 -5.78 2.82
C ILE A 168 -1.22 -6.94 2.26
N GLU A 169 -1.00 -8.15 2.77
CA GLU A 169 -1.68 -9.33 2.28
C GLU A 169 -3.11 -9.47 2.81
N ASP A 170 -3.82 -10.48 2.27
CA ASP A 170 -5.24 -10.73 2.48
C ASP A 170 -5.63 -10.83 3.96
N ASN A 171 -6.84 -10.37 4.27
CA ASN A 171 -7.47 -10.47 5.59
C ASN A 171 -6.73 -9.76 6.74
N SER A 172 -5.76 -8.90 6.42
CA SER A 172 -5.02 -8.12 7.42
C SER A 172 -5.86 -6.97 7.96
N PHE A 173 -5.63 -6.61 9.23
CA PHE A 173 -6.23 -5.46 9.88
C PHE A 173 -5.14 -4.45 10.25
N ILE A 174 -5.23 -3.24 9.72
CA ILE A 174 -4.27 -2.16 9.98
C ILE A 174 -4.97 -1.10 10.82
N GLY A 175 -4.60 -1.02 12.09
CA GLY A 175 -5.21 -0.12 13.07
C GLY A 175 -5.05 1.36 12.75
N SER A 176 -5.88 2.17 13.35
CA SER A 176 -5.91 3.63 13.09
C SER A 176 -4.54 4.28 13.28
N ARG A 177 -4.21 5.19 12.36
CA ARG A 177 -2.94 5.95 12.39
C ARG A 177 -1.68 5.10 12.25
N CYS A 178 -1.78 3.82 11.85
CA CYS A 178 -0.59 3.07 11.47
C CYS A 178 0.07 3.68 10.24
N ILE A 179 1.41 3.64 10.22
CA ILE A 179 2.23 4.01 9.07
C ILE A 179 3.02 2.78 8.63
N VAL A 180 2.86 2.38 7.38
CA VAL A 180 3.60 1.26 6.78
C VAL A 180 4.25 1.76 5.49
N VAL A 181 5.57 1.87 5.48
CA VAL A 181 6.32 2.54 4.40
C VAL A 181 7.57 1.75 4.01
N GLU A 182 8.28 2.22 2.99
CA GLU A 182 9.61 1.72 2.58
C GLU A 182 9.62 0.22 2.24
N GLY A 183 8.56 -0.26 1.58
CA GLY A 183 8.51 -1.64 1.09
C GLY A 183 8.30 -2.70 2.16
N VAL A 184 7.83 -2.32 3.34
CA VAL A 184 7.46 -3.28 4.38
C VAL A 184 6.37 -4.22 3.86
N HIS A 185 6.53 -5.50 4.16
CA HIS A 185 5.60 -6.57 3.83
C HIS A 185 4.85 -7.02 5.10
N VAL A 186 3.55 -6.84 5.13
CA VAL A 186 2.64 -7.35 6.16
C VAL A 186 1.94 -8.57 5.59
N GLU A 187 2.26 -9.75 6.12
CA GLU A 187 1.71 -11.01 5.64
C GLU A 187 0.26 -11.20 6.08
N SER A 188 -0.39 -12.20 5.46
CA SER A 188 -1.82 -12.46 5.58
C SER A 188 -2.31 -12.56 7.02
N GLU A 189 -3.53 -12.05 7.24
CA GLU A 189 -4.23 -12.11 8.52
C GLU A 189 -3.53 -11.39 9.69
N ALA A 190 -2.44 -10.65 9.45
CA ALA A 190 -1.78 -9.89 10.51
C ALA A 190 -2.66 -8.74 11.00
N VAL A 191 -2.50 -8.42 12.28
CA VAL A 191 -3.23 -7.35 12.98
C VAL A 191 -2.22 -6.34 13.51
N LEU A 192 -2.26 -5.11 13.03
CA LEU A 192 -1.49 -4.01 13.59
C LEU A 192 -2.39 -3.17 14.51
N GLY A 193 -1.99 -3.03 15.75
CA GLY A 193 -2.62 -2.11 16.70
C GLY A 193 -2.48 -0.64 16.24
N ALA A 194 -3.29 0.25 16.78
CA ALA A 194 -3.22 1.66 16.44
C ALA A 194 -1.83 2.26 16.69
N ASN A 195 -1.41 3.20 15.84
CA ASN A 195 -0.12 3.91 15.94
C ASN A 195 1.13 3.02 15.75
N VAL A 196 1.03 1.82 15.20
CA VAL A 196 2.20 1.06 14.78
C VAL A 196 2.87 1.74 13.58
N VAL A 197 4.17 2.02 13.68
CA VAL A 197 4.97 2.63 12.61
C VAL A 197 6.02 1.64 12.14
N LEU A 198 5.94 1.25 10.87
CA LEU A 198 6.84 0.29 10.22
C LEU A 198 7.55 0.95 9.03
N THR A 199 8.86 1.03 9.14
CA THR A 199 9.78 1.40 8.06
C THR A 199 10.70 0.21 7.74
N ALA A 200 11.50 0.28 6.69
CA ALA A 200 12.50 -0.74 6.38
C ALA A 200 13.48 -1.00 7.53
N SER A 201 13.68 -0.02 8.41
CA SER A 201 14.62 -0.09 9.54
C SER A 201 13.97 -0.38 10.89
N THR A 202 12.65 -0.26 11.01
CA THR A 202 11.95 -0.52 12.27
C THR A 202 12.21 -1.96 12.75
N LYS A 203 12.64 -2.11 13.99
CA LYS A 203 12.73 -3.42 14.64
C LYS A 203 11.33 -3.93 14.94
N ILE A 204 11.04 -5.14 14.50
CA ILE A 204 9.80 -5.88 14.80
C ILE A 204 10.22 -7.04 15.69
N ILE A 205 9.86 -7.01 16.96
CA ILE A 205 10.37 -7.93 17.97
C ILE A 205 9.23 -8.83 18.42
N ASP A 206 9.36 -10.13 18.19
CA ASP A 206 8.45 -11.12 18.73
C ASP A 206 8.86 -11.44 20.17
N VAL A 207 7.96 -11.15 21.11
CA VAL A 207 8.14 -11.34 22.55
C VAL A 207 7.26 -12.47 23.09
N THR A 208 6.75 -13.34 22.24
CA THR A 208 5.84 -14.43 22.62
C THR A 208 6.55 -15.65 23.16
N GLY A 209 7.83 -15.84 22.87
CA GLY A 209 8.67 -16.95 23.32
C GLY A 209 9.60 -16.57 24.47
N ASP A 210 10.38 -17.54 24.94
CA ASP A 210 11.38 -17.35 26.02
C ASP A 210 12.53 -16.42 25.65
N GLN A 211 12.78 -16.26 24.36
CA GLN A 211 13.80 -15.37 23.82
C GLN A 211 13.18 -14.51 22.70
N PRO A 212 13.54 -13.22 22.62
CA PRO A 212 13.01 -12.35 21.60
C PRO A 212 13.54 -12.73 20.21
N VAL A 213 12.64 -12.79 19.22
CA VAL A 213 12.99 -12.97 17.81
C VAL A 213 12.80 -11.66 17.06
N GLN A 214 13.80 -11.20 16.33
CA GLN A 214 13.73 -9.93 15.62
C GLN A 214 13.48 -10.14 14.13
N TYR A 215 12.47 -9.47 13.59
CA TYR A 215 12.20 -9.31 12.16
C TYR A 215 12.54 -7.89 11.72
N LYS A 216 12.70 -7.72 10.40
CA LYS A 216 12.96 -6.43 9.76
C LYS A 216 12.29 -6.39 8.39
N GLY A 217 11.54 -5.31 8.11
CA GLY A 217 10.85 -5.14 6.84
C GLY A 217 9.70 -6.12 6.56
N ARG A 218 9.39 -7.00 7.50
CA ARG A 218 8.37 -8.04 7.36
C ARG A 218 7.64 -8.30 8.68
N VAL A 219 6.31 -8.32 8.64
CA VAL A 219 5.44 -8.80 9.73
C VAL A 219 4.93 -10.18 9.35
N PRO A 220 5.25 -11.24 10.12
CA PRO A 220 4.78 -12.59 9.83
C PRO A 220 3.25 -12.70 9.84
N ALA A 221 2.73 -13.68 9.09
CA ALA A 221 1.30 -13.95 9.01
C ALA A 221 0.67 -14.15 10.40
N ARG A 222 -0.58 -13.69 10.55
CA ARG A 222 -1.39 -13.82 11.77
C ARG A 222 -0.83 -13.13 13.02
N SER A 223 0.30 -12.43 12.94
CA SER A 223 0.89 -11.72 14.09
C SER A 223 -0.02 -10.60 14.60
N VAL A 224 -0.14 -10.47 15.91
CA VAL A 224 -0.75 -9.33 16.59
C VAL A 224 0.36 -8.41 17.06
N VAL A 225 0.39 -7.20 16.52
CA VAL A 225 1.48 -6.24 16.65
C VAL A 225 1.01 -4.98 17.33
N ILE A 226 1.78 -4.48 18.29
CA ILE A 226 1.53 -3.22 18.99
C ILE A 226 2.74 -2.28 18.90
N PRO A 227 2.58 -0.98 19.13
CA PRO A 227 3.71 -0.08 19.34
C PRO A 227 4.51 -0.49 20.57
N GLY A 228 5.82 -0.38 20.49
CA GLY A 228 6.72 -0.65 21.59
C GLY A 228 7.96 0.25 21.56
N SER A 229 8.86 0.06 22.52
CA SER A 229 10.16 0.71 22.56
C SER A 229 11.21 -0.23 23.11
N TYR A 230 12.47 0.03 22.79
CA TYR A 230 13.63 -0.65 23.38
C TYR A 230 14.69 0.37 23.77
N ALA A 231 15.44 0.07 24.83
CA ALA A 231 16.55 0.91 25.27
C ALA A 231 17.70 0.86 24.26
N LYS A 232 18.26 2.02 23.94
CA LYS A 232 19.42 2.16 23.07
C LYS A 232 20.40 3.18 23.67
N GLU A 233 21.68 2.81 23.69
CA GLU A 233 22.75 3.71 24.15
C GLU A 233 23.16 4.67 23.04
N PHE A 234 23.34 5.92 23.42
CA PHE A 234 23.86 7.03 22.63
C PHE A 234 24.95 7.74 23.41
N PRO A 235 25.79 8.60 22.80
CA PRO A 235 26.80 9.38 23.53
C PRO A 235 26.24 10.23 24.68
N ALA A 236 24.97 10.67 24.57
CA ALA A 236 24.28 11.47 25.58
C ALA A 236 23.56 10.66 26.67
N GLY A 237 23.62 9.32 26.62
CA GLY A 237 22.96 8.42 27.57
C GLY A 237 22.03 7.40 26.91
N THR A 238 21.32 6.64 27.72
CA THR A 238 20.39 5.62 27.27
C THR A 238 19.00 6.20 27.05
N PHE A 239 18.44 6.03 25.87
CA PHE A 239 17.11 6.49 25.49
C PHE A 239 16.27 5.35 24.92
N ASN A 240 14.95 5.42 25.08
CA ASN A 240 14.02 4.49 24.44
C ASN A 240 13.76 4.88 23.00
N VAL A 241 13.98 3.95 22.07
CA VAL A 241 13.70 4.12 20.64
C VAL A 241 12.45 3.30 20.26
N PRO A 242 11.61 3.79 19.35
CA PRO A 242 10.42 3.07 18.91
C PRO A 242 10.76 1.73 18.25
N CYS A 243 9.89 0.75 18.47
CA CYS A 243 9.85 -0.53 17.76
C CYS A 243 8.40 -1.01 17.64
N ALA A 244 8.19 -2.15 16.98
CA ALA A 244 6.93 -2.86 16.99
C ALA A 244 7.11 -4.17 17.76
N LEU A 245 6.13 -4.55 18.58
CA LEU A 245 6.16 -5.79 19.34
C LEU A 245 5.10 -6.75 18.83
N ILE A 246 5.50 -7.95 18.45
CA ILE A 246 4.57 -9.06 18.22
C ILE A 246 4.27 -9.69 19.60
N ILE A 247 2.99 -9.64 20.02
CA ILE A 247 2.54 -10.07 21.35
C ILE A 247 1.73 -11.35 21.32
N GLY A 248 1.49 -11.91 20.14
CA GLY A 248 0.74 -13.14 19.95
C GLY A 248 0.32 -13.37 18.52
N GLN A 249 -0.53 -14.39 18.35
CA GLN A 249 -1.07 -14.78 17.06
C GLN A 249 -2.59 -14.57 17.03
N ARG A 250 -3.13 -14.11 15.89
CA ARG A 250 -4.57 -14.00 15.65
C ARG A 250 -5.21 -15.37 15.76
N LYS A 251 -6.18 -15.52 16.66
CA LYS A 251 -6.90 -16.77 16.88
C LYS A 251 -8.08 -16.91 15.90
N GLU A 252 -8.51 -18.14 15.63
CA GLU A 252 -9.67 -18.41 14.76
C GLU A 252 -10.97 -17.81 15.32
N SER A 253 -11.11 -17.74 16.64
CA SER A 253 -12.24 -17.06 17.30
C SER A 253 -12.29 -15.55 16.95
N THR A 254 -11.14 -14.93 16.70
CA THR A 254 -11.03 -13.53 16.32
C THR A 254 -11.41 -13.30 14.85
N ASN A 255 -11.36 -14.34 13.99
CA ASN A 255 -11.75 -14.26 12.58
C ASN A 255 -13.25 -13.93 12.38
N LYS A 256 -14.09 -14.28 13.37
CA LYS A 256 -15.55 -14.01 13.35
C LYS A 256 -15.93 -12.67 13.99
N LYS A 257 -15.01 -12.05 14.72
CA LYS A 257 -15.20 -10.77 15.41
C LYS A 257 -14.17 -9.79 14.85
N THR A 258 -14.57 -9.02 13.89
CA THR A 258 -13.73 -8.05 13.17
C THR A 258 -13.34 -6.83 14.03
N SER A 259 -13.23 -6.94 15.36
CA SER A 259 -12.74 -5.84 16.17
C SER A 259 -11.33 -6.11 16.67
N LEU A 260 -10.42 -5.22 16.27
CA LEU A 260 -9.08 -5.10 16.85
C LEU A 260 -9.13 -5.09 18.38
N ASN A 261 -10.14 -4.44 18.95
CA ASN A 261 -10.35 -4.32 20.37
C ASN A 261 -10.47 -5.68 21.08
N ASP A 262 -11.12 -6.67 20.45
CA ASP A 262 -11.27 -7.99 21.05
C ASP A 262 -9.93 -8.76 21.02
N ALA A 263 -9.15 -8.61 19.96
CA ALA A 263 -7.81 -9.23 19.88
C ALA A 263 -6.84 -8.61 20.92
N LEU A 264 -6.87 -7.30 21.10
CA LEU A 264 -6.00 -6.61 22.06
C LEU A 264 -6.39 -6.89 23.51
N ARG A 265 -7.70 -6.98 23.80
CA ARG A 265 -8.22 -7.32 25.15
C ARG A 265 -7.80 -8.72 25.60
N GLU A 266 -7.68 -9.69 24.69
CA GLU A 266 -7.18 -11.03 25.03
C GLU A 266 -5.74 -11.03 25.56
N TYR A 267 -4.95 -10.04 25.19
CA TYR A 267 -3.57 -9.85 25.65
C TYR A 267 -3.42 -8.80 26.76
N ASN A 268 -4.54 -8.35 27.38
CA ASN A 268 -4.56 -7.32 28.40
C ASN A 268 -3.88 -6.00 27.99
N VAL A 269 -3.93 -5.69 26.71
CA VAL A 269 -3.44 -4.41 26.18
C VAL A 269 -4.57 -3.38 26.23
N ALA A 270 -4.30 -2.23 26.82
CA ALA A 270 -5.26 -1.11 26.83
C ALA A 270 -5.55 -0.64 25.40
N VAL A 271 -6.83 -0.42 25.11
CA VAL A 271 -7.34 -0.03 23.79
C VAL A 271 -7.76 1.44 23.84
#